data_19aee6e82717f68bac3b4e86912284c6
#
_entry.id   19aee6e82717f68bac3b4e86912284c6
#
_cell.length_a   1.000
_cell.length_b   1.000
_cell.length_c   1.000
_cell.angle_alpha   90.00
_cell.angle_beta   90.00
_cell.angle_gamma   90.00
#
_symmetry.space_group_name_H-M   'P 1'
#
loop_
_entity.id
_entity.type
_entity.pdbx_description
1 polymer ?
#
loop_
_entity_poly.entity_id
_entity_poly.type
_entity_poly.pdbx_seq_one_letter_code
_entity_poly.pdbx_strand_id
1 'polypeptide(L)'
;MREIKFRGRSGKAYSFVRMAPNAPWAREAGVALFAAQGPFGWRVVRLTSLRGRLHDVQPIWAWADAERYGARAVFVLRQSDPADRLAALQDLEAGLNPVLEHSHQDLALAA
;
A
#
# COMPACT_ATOMS: atom_id res chain seq x y z
N MET A 1 -2.04 4.37 18.47
CA MET A 1 -1.88 4.09 17.05
C MET A 1 -1.34 2.67 16.87
N ARG A 2 -1.95 1.92 15.98
CA ARG A 2 -1.58 0.52 15.77
C ARG A 2 -0.54 0.40 14.66
N GLU A 3 0.61 -0.15 15.00
CA GLU A 3 1.67 -0.43 14.04
C GLU A 3 1.71 -1.93 13.74
N ILE A 4 1.88 -2.29 12.47
CA ILE A 4 2.02 -3.67 12.04
C ILE A 4 3.14 -3.76 11.02
N LYS A 5 3.89 -4.86 11.06
CA LYS A 5 4.99 -5.06 10.13
C LYS A 5 4.60 -6.02 9.02
N PHE A 6 4.90 -5.62 7.80
CA PHE A 6 4.79 -6.47 6.63
C PHE A 6 6.18 -6.70 6.06
N ARG A 7 6.45 -7.91 5.63
CA ARG A 7 7.78 -8.31 5.18
C ARG A 7 7.85 -8.38 3.66
N GLY A 8 8.87 -7.73 3.09
CA GLY A 8 9.14 -7.82 1.67
C GLY A 8 9.88 -9.11 1.30
N ARG A 9 10.07 -9.33 0.02
CA ARG A 9 10.80 -10.49 -0.49
C ARG A 9 12.24 -10.54 0.00
N SER A 10 12.86 -9.39 0.20
CA SER A 10 14.22 -9.29 0.74
C SER A 10 14.36 -9.76 2.18
N GLY A 11 13.24 -9.97 2.87
CA GLY A 11 13.21 -10.25 4.30
C GLY A 11 13.11 -9.01 5.17
N LYS A 12 13.24 -7.82 4.59
CA LYS A 12 13.09 -6.55 5.32
C LYS A 12 11.66 -6.39 5.82
N ALA A 13 11.52 -6.03 7.10
CA ALA A 13 10.24 -5.73 7.72
C ALA A 13 9.96 -4.23 7.61
N TYR A 14 8.78 -3.88 7.11
CA TYR A 14 8.34 -2.50 6.96
C TYR A 14 7.23 -2.22 7.97
N SER A 15 7.38 -1.14 8.73
CA SER A 15 6.39 -0.78 9.76
C SER A 15 5.30 0.10 9.17
N PHE A 16 4.09 -0.42 9.14
CA PHE A 16 2.91 0.28 8.66
C PHE A 16 2.03 0.71 9.83
N VAL A 17 1.33 1.80 9.67
CA VAL A 17 0.34 2.29 10.62
C VAL A 17 -1.05 2.12 10.04
N ARG A 18 -1.96 1.53 10.80
CA ARG A 18 -3.35 1.40 10.38
C ARG A 18 -4.04 2.75 10.39
N MET A 19 -4.71 3.08 9.29
CA MET A 19 -5.47 4.31 9.13
C MET A 19 -6.95 3.98 8.96
N ALA A 20 -7.82 4.86 9.43
CA ALA A 20 -9.24 4.76 9.10
C ALA A 20 -9.42 4.99 7.59
N PRO A 21 -10.26 4.19 6.90
CA PRO A 21 -10.41 4.34 5.44
C PRO A 21 -10.89 5.73 5.01
N ASN A 22 -11.62 6.43 5.86
CA ASN A 22 -12.09 7.79 5.59
C ASN A 22 -11.12 8.89 6.04
N ALA A 23 -9.97 8.52 6.61
CA ALA A 23 -8.94 9.49 6.98
C ALA A 23 -8.18 9.96 5.72
N PRO A 24 -7.51 11.14 5.78
CA PRO A 24 -6.77 11.65 4.63
C PRO A 24 -5.40 10.97 4.44
N TRP A 25 -5.38 9.65 4.40
CA TRP A 25 -4.16 8.86 4.33
C TRP A 25 -3.36 9.05 3.04
N ALA A 26 -3.99 9.51 1.96
CA ALA A 26 -3.33 9.72 0.66
C ALA A 26 -2.56 11.02 0.56
N ARG A 27 -2.63 11.90 1.56
CA ARG A 27 -2.02 13.23 1.52
C ARG A 27 -0.51 13.23 1.74
N GLU A 28 0.01 12.22 2.40
CA GLU A 28 1.43 12.13 2.68
C GLU A 28 2.10 11.06 1.80
N ALA A 29 3.33 11.34 1.38
CA ALA A 29 4.07 10.42 0.52
C ALA A 29 4.42 9.13 1.24
N GLY A 30 4.25 8.01 0.57
CA GLY A 30 4.54 6.69 1.15
C GLY A 30 3.99 5.55 0.31
N VAL A 31 3.71 4.45 0.99
CA VAL A 31 3.08 3.26 0.40
C VAL A 31 1.83 2.94 1.18
N ALA A 32 0.71 2.77 0.49
CA ALA A 32 -0.51 2.27 1.09
C ALA A 32 -0.69 0.79 0.78
N LEU A 33 -1.15 0.05 1.79
CA LEU A 33 -1.45 -1.37 1.69
C LEU A 33 -2.90 -1.56 2.09
N PHE A 34 -3.66 -2.17 1.20
CA PHE A 34 -5.08 -2.44 1.41
C PHE A 34 -5.26 -3.93 1.66
N ALA A 35 -5.95 -4.28 2.74
CA ALA A 35 -6.04 -5.65 3.17
C ALA A 35 -7.43 -6.04 3.64
N ALA A 36 -7.70 -7.34 3.55
CA ALA A 36 -8.89 -7.98 4.08
C ALA A 36 -8.52 -8.86 5.27
N GLN A 37 -9.43 -8.99 6.21
CA GLN A 37 -9.26 -9.91 7.32
C GLN A 37 -9.41 -11.35 6.81
N GLY A 38 -8.38 -12.16 7.01
CA GLY A 38 -8.40 -13.57 6.65
C GLY A 38 -8.39 -14.46 7.89
N PRO A 39 -8.55 -15.79 7.72
CA PRO A 39 -8.55 -16.72 8.85
C PRO A 39 -7.20 -16.82 9.56
N PHE A 40 -6.12 -16.49 8.87
CA PHE A 40 -4.76 -16.59 9.42
C PHE A 40 -4.08 -15.21 9.51
N GLY A 41 -4.85 -14.13 9.49
CA GLY A 41 -4.35 -12.77 9.55
C GLY A 41 -4.79 -11.94 8.35
N TRP A 42 -3.98 -10.96 7.98
CA TRP A 42 -4.30 -10.04 6.89
C TRP A 42 -4.00 -10.66 5.53
N ARG A 43 -4.98 -10.61 4.64
CA ARG A 43 -4.79 -10.94 3.23
C ARG A 43 -4.58 -9.63 2.48
N VAL A 44 -3.41 -9.46 1.90
CA VAL A 44 -3.07 -8.23 1.16
C VAL A 44 -3.79 -8.24 -0.17
N VAL A 45 -4.60 -7.21 -0.43
CA VAL A 45 -5.37 -7.10 -1.66
C VAL A 45 -4.60 -6.28 -2.69
N ARG A 46 -4.06 -5.13 -2.28
CA ARG A 46 -3.33 -4.25 -3.19
C ARG A 46 -2.36 -3.36 -2.43
N LEU A 47 -1.27 -3.00 -3.10
CA LEU A 47 -0.34 -1.96 -2.67
C LEU A 47 -0.39 -0.83 -3.69
N THR A 48 -0.21 0.41 -3.24
CA THR A 48 -0.12 1.56 -4.14
C THR A 48 0.84 2.60 -3.59
N SER A 49 1.45 3.36 -4.50
CA SER A 49 2.31 4.48 -4.13
C SER A 49 1.47 5.71 -3.79
N LEU A 50 1.89 6.40 -2.73
CA LEU A 50 1.33 7.69 -2.34
C LEU A 50 2.36 8.76 -2.65
N ARG A 51 2.06 9.63 -3.61
CA ARG A 51 2.99 10.71 -4.00
C ARG A 51 2.93 11.91 -3.07
N GLY A 52 1.93 11.96 -2.21
CA GLY A 52 1.74 13.10 -1.31
C GLY A 52 1.23 14.35 -2.01
N ARG A 53 0.60 14.21 -3.16
CA ARG A 53 0.04 15.32 -3.93
C ARG A 53 -1.42 15.51 -3.61
N LEU A 54 -1.84 16.76 -3.41
CA LEU A 54 -3.19 17.12 -2.99
C LEU A 54 -4.28 16.61 -3.95
N HIS A 55 -4.00 16.62 -5.25
CA HIS A 55 -4.97 16.21 -6.27
C HIS A 55 -4.68 14.86 -6.92
N ASP A 56 -3.85 14.03 -6.30
CA ASP A 56 -3.61 12.69 -6.80
C ASP A 56 -4.78 11.79 -6.43
N VAL A 57 -5.57 11.41 -7.44
CA VAL A 57 -6.76 10.56 -7.25
C VAL A 57 -6.46 9.07 -7.41
N GLN A 58 -5.28 8.71 -7.89
CA GLN A 58 -4.92 7.30 -8.12
C GLN A 58 -5.02 6.44 -6.86
N PRO A 59 -4.53 6.88 -5.68
CA PRO A 59 -4.68 6.07 -4.46
C PRO A 59 -6.13 5.80 -4.09
N ILE A 60 -7.01 6.75 -4.32
CA ILE A 60 -8.45 6.60 -4.02
C ILE A 60 -9.09 5.58 -4.97
N TRP A 61 -8.71 5.61 -6.24
CA TRP A 61 -9.18 4.60 -7.21
C TRP A 61 -8.63 3.22 -6.87
N ALA A 62 -7.38 3.13 -6.45
CA ALA A 62 -6.77 1.88 -6.01
C ALA A 62 -7.51 1.29 -4.81
N TRP A 63 -7.90 2.15 -3.86
CA TRP A 63 -8.71 1.75 -2.71
C TRP A 63 -10.08 1.23 -3.15
N ALA A 64 -10.76 1.95 -4.05
CA ALA A 64 -12.07 1.52 -4.57
C ALA A 64 -11.99 0.15 -5.25
N ASP A 65 -10.94 -0.09 -6.03
CA ASP A 65 -10.72 -1.41 -6.64
C ASP A 65 -10.47 -2.49 -5.59
N ALA A 66 -9.65 -2.19 -4.59
CA ALA A 66 -9.35 -3.14 -3.53
C ALA A 66 -10.58 -3.51 -2.71
N GLU A 67 -11.49 -2.54 -2.48
CA GLU A 67 -12.75 -2.80 -1.78
C GLU A 67 -13.61 -3.82 -2.51
N ARG A 68 -13.59 -3.83 -3.84
CA ARG A 68 -14.33 -4.82 -4.65
C ARG A 68 -13.82 -6.24 -4.40
N TYR A 69 -12.57 -6.37 -3.97
CA TYR A 69 -11.95 -7.66 -3.66
C TYR A 69 -11.88 -7.94 -2.17
N GLY A 70 -12.66 -7.21 -1.38
CA GLY A 70 -12.84 -7.50 0.04
C GLY A 70 -11.99 -6.69 0.99
N ALA A 71 -11.17 -5.74 0.51
CA ALA A 71 -10.36 -4.91 1.40
C ALA A 71 -11.24 -4.05 2.30
N ARG A 72 -10.86 -3.95 3.57
CA ARG A 72 -11.56 -3.16 4.59
C ARG A 72 -10.60 -2.36 5.46
N ALA A 73 -9.30 -2.59 5.35
CA ALA A 73 -8.30 -1.93 6.16
C ALA A 73 -7.26 -1.24 5.28
N VAL A 74 -6.80 -0.07 5.71
CA VAL A 74 -5.75 0.71 5.09
C VAL A 74 -4.58 0.79 6.05
N PHE A 75 -3.40 0.42 5.56
CA PHE A 75 -2.14 0.57 6.29
C PHE A 75 -1.21 1.46 5.47
N VAL A 76 -0.49 2.36 6.14
CA VAL A 76 0.38 3.33 5.46
C VAL A 76 1.80 3.25 6.03
N LEU A 77 2.77 3.17 5.12
CA LEU A 77 4.19 3.35 5.38
C LEU A 77 4.59 4.72 4.83
N ARG A 78 5.07 5.62 5.69
CA ARG A 78 5.53 6.94 5.26
C ARG A 78 6.91 6.82 4.64
N GLN A 79 7.06 7.35 3.44
CA GLN A 79 8.34 7.37 2.73
C GLN A 79 8.31 8.51 1.70
N SER A 80 9.04 9.57 1.99
CA SER A 80 9.04 10.78 1.15
C SER A 80 9.96 10.66 -0.07
N ASP A 81 11.03 9.87 0.02
CA ASP A 81 11.96 9.71 -1.09
C ASP A 81 11.37 8.82 -2.19
N PRO A 82 11.27 9.32 -3.44
CA PRO A 82 10.65 8.55 -4.53
C PRO A 82 11.35 7.23 -4.84
N ALA A 83 12.67 7.20 -4.80
CA ALA A 83 13.44 5.98 -5.11
C ALA A 83 13.24 4.93 -4.02
N ASP A 84 13.29 5.34 -2.75
CA ASP A 84 13.07 4.44 -1.61
C ASP A 84 11.62 3.96 -1.57
N ARG A 85 10.67 4.82 -1.93
CA ARG A 85 9.25 4.46 -2.02
C ARG A 85 9.01 3.40 -3.07
N LEU A 86 9.61 3.56 -4.26
CA LEU A 86 9.49 2.58 -5.33
C LEU A 86 10.14 1.25 -4.93
N ALA A 87 11.32 1.30 -4.33
CA ALA A 87 12.02 0.11 -3.87
C ALA A 87 11.19 -0.66 -2.83
N ALA A 88 10.60 0.05 -1.87
CA ALA A 88 9.73 -0.56 -0.86
C ALA A 88 8.49 -1.19 -1.51
N LEU A 89 7.85 -0.48 -2.43
CA LEU A 89 6.68 -0.99 -3.14
C LEU A 89 6.99 -2.28 -3.90
N GLN A 90 8.08 -2.30 -4.65
CA GLN A 90 8.48 -3.49 -5.41
C GLN A 90 8.83 -4.67 -4.50
N ASP A 91 9.55 -4.42 -3.42
CA ASP A 91 9.94 -5.46 -2.46
C ASP A 91 8.70 -6.06 -1.78
N LEU A 92 7.78 -5.21 -1.34
CA LEU A 92 6.53 -5.65 -0.71
C LEU A 92 5.62 -6.37 -1.69
N GLU A 93 5.49 -5.87 -2.90
CA GLU A 93 4.71 -6.51 -3.97
C GLU A 93 5.19 -7.93 -4.22
N ALA A 94 6.50 -8.10 -4.34
CA ALA A 94 7.12 -9.40 -4.60
C ALA A 94 6.99 -10.35 -3.41
N GLY A 95 7.04 -9.83 -2.18
CA GLY A 95 6.99 -10.65 -0.96
C GLY A 95 5.59 -11.04 -0.52
N LEU A 96 4.62 -10.15 -0.72
CA LEU A 96 3.26 -10.32 -0.21
C LEU A 96 2.28 -10.93 -1.21
N ASN A 97 2.61 -10.91 -2.49
CA ASN A 97 1.76 -11.45 -3.58
C ASN A 97 0.32 -10.95 -3.46
N PRO A 98 0.08 -9.64 -3.58
CA PRO A 98 -1.27 -9.10 -3.43
C PRO A 98 -2.22 -9.66 -4.49
N VAL A 99 -3.51 -9.67 -4.17
CA VAL A 99 -4.55 -10.17 -5.09
C VAL A 99 -4.55 -9.38 -6.40
N LEU A 100 -4.38 -8.05 -6.30
CA LEU A 100 -4.29 -7.15 -7.45
C LEU A 100 -2.85 -6.71 -7.64
N GLU A 101 -2.22 -7.15 -8.72
CA GLU A 101 -0.83 -6.79 -9.04
C GLU A 101 -0.77 -5.48 -9.81
N HIS A 102 0.35 -4.77 -9.67
CA HIS A 102 0.64 -3.59 -10.47
C HIS A 102 1.09 -4.00 -11.87
N SER A 103 0.61 -3.27 -12.87
CA SER A 103 1.17 -3.34 -14.21
C SER A 103 2.50 -2.57 -14.24
N HIS A 104 3.30 -2.77 -15.30
CA HIS A 104 4.51 -1.97 -15.52
C HIS A 104 4.21 -0.47 -15.55
N GLN A 105 3.09 -0.09 -16.12
CA GLN A 105 2.68 1.30 -16.21
C GLN A 105 2.39 1.87 -14.82
N ASP A 106 1.70 1.10 -13.97
CA ASP A 106 1.40 1.53 -12.60
C ASP A 106 2.69 1.74 -11.81
N LEU A 107 3.67 0.84 -11.93
CA LEU A 107 4.96 0.97 -11.26
C LEU A 107 5.75 2.18 -11.77
N ALA A 108 5.72 2.45 -13.06
CA ALA A 108 6.37 3.62 -13.63
C ALA A 108 5.76 4.92 -13.10
N LEU A 109 4.44 4.98 -12.95
CA LEU A 109 3.74 6.13 -12.39
C LEU A 109 3.95 6.26 -10.88
N ALA A 110 4.27 5.19 -10.20
CA ALA A 110 4.52 5.19 -8.75
C ALA A 110 5.87 5.82 -8.39
N ALA A 111 6.80 5.86 -9.31
CA ALA A 111 8.12 6.48 -9.13
C ALA A 111 8.08 8.05 -9.20
#